data_fab65f1ee8a4e2f46baf02b71ec2547c
#
_entry.id   fab65f1ee8a4e2f46baf02b71ec2547c
#
_cell.length_a   1.000
_cell.length_b   1.000
_cell.length_c   1.000
_cell.angle_alpha   90.00
_cell.angle_beta   90.00
_cell.angle_gamma   90.00
#
_symmetry.space_group_name_H-M   'P 1'
#
loop_
_entity.id
_entity.type
_entity.pdbx_description
1 polymer ?
#
loop_
_entity_poly.entity_id
_entity_poly.type
_entity_poly.pdbx_seq_one_letter_code
_entity_poly.pdbx_strand_id
1 'polypeptide(L)'
;MENVVFYKQKERKKEGESEVRQRIRIHKAETNKGAADFSHLLDAPAGKHGFVRVKDGHFYFEDGTRIRFLGFNMAARSNTPNHETAEKLAARFASMGVNVIRLHAADAPIGEEPCTWSSCKEAPLLDYERGNSLEFNKAGLDRFDYFVAKLKEKGIYLHIDLLVARAFNKEDGIEYSDRVDSCTKCFPMINERLIELQKDYARKLLLHVNPYTGLALADDPAVITVQINNEESAIKGTAELEHVEHMKPYRQEVQRKFNHFLLMKYDTREKLKEAWTFDGVSALQEDENPEDCSVRITEGNFVQPVNDPMGSWEGMNSPARYADYMEFGIFINREFYQMMKNYLHSIGVKVPINTSNLLGGAADVYGHSDADVMENNSYFNHPLLPVQGTTFMVSGPMEYVSTNPLTIQKGAGAIATTIPSMGATAIIKGKPFMLSEWNEYGLHPFHSTAAVQTVACACLNDWDGLILYNYQTSEKWDDQPADEI
;
A
#
# COMPACT_ATOMS: atom_id res chain seq x y z
N MET A 1 -22.20 -8.40 1.02
CA MET A 1 -22.94 -8.39 -0.28
C MET A 1 -24.21 -9.18 -0.09
N GLU A 2 -25.33 -8.54 0.11
CA GLU A 2 -26.59 -9.27 0.37
C GLU A 2 -27.19 -9.93 -0.86
N ASN A 3 -26.94 -9.45 -2.06
CA ASN A 3 -27.52 -10.05 -3.25
C ASN A 3 -26.64 -9.81 -4.47
N VAL A 4 -25.83 -10.77 -4.84
CA VAL A 4 -25.24 -10.77 -6.18
C VAL A 4 -26.32 -11.26 -7.15
N VAL A 5 -26.86 -10.35 -7.94
CA VAL A 5 -27.78 -10.68 -9.02
C VAL A 5 -26.95 -10.86 -10.29
N PHE A 6 -26.74 -12.09 -10.70
CA PHE A 6 -26.19 -12.35 -12.02
C PHE A 6 -27.26 -12.05 -13.07
N TYR A 7 -27.06 -10.99 -13.83
CA TYR A 7 -27.85 -10.76 -15.02
C TYR A 7 -27.28 -11.62 -16.16
N LYS A 8 -28.01 -12.64 -16.58
CA LYS A 8 -27.79 -13.19 -17.91
C LYS A 8 -28.06 -12.07 -18.92
N GLN A 9 -27.14 -11.84 -19.84
CA GLN A 9 -27.41 -10.94 -20.96
C GLN A 9 -28.80 -11.25 -21.53
N LYS A 10 -29.62 -10.22 -21.72
CA LYS A 10 -30.93 -10.35 -22.30
C LYS A 10 -30.83 -10.95 -23.71
N GLU A 11 -31.01 -12.25 -23.83
CA GLU A 11 -31.54 -12.76 -25.07
C GLU A 11 -32.94 -12.17 -25.21
N ARG A 12 -33.27 -11.60 -26.37
CA ARG A 12 -34.59 -11.06 -26.65
C ARG A 12 -35.62 -12.15 -26.38
N LYS A 13 -36.38 -11.99 -25.31
CA LYS A 13 -37.46 -12.90 -24.97
C LYS A 13 -38.52 -12.92 -26.08
N LYS A 14 -38.96 -14.11 -26.43
CA LYS A 14 -40.25 -14.32 -27.06
C LYS A 14 -41.33 -14.06 -26.01
N GLU A 15 -42.37 -13.29 -26.40
CA GLU A 15 -43.50 -13.01 -25.51
C GLU A 15 -44.10 -14.31 -24.94
N GLY A 16 -44.16 -14.42 -23.59
CA GLY A 16 -44.81 -15.51 -22.90
C GLY A 16 -43.95 -16.32 -21.92
N GLU A 17 -42.66 -16.16 -21.85
CA GLU A 17 -41.80 -16.88 -20.87
C GLU A 17 -41.58 -16.07 -19.58
N SER A 18 -41.97 -16.68 -18.43
CA SER A 18 -41.64 -16.12 -17.13
C SER A 18 -40.17 -16.30 -16.82
N GLU A 19 -39.49 -15.23 -16.46
CA GLU A 19 -38.07 -15.25 -16.06
C GLU A 19 -37.98 -15.71 -14.61
N VAL A 20 -37.49 -16.92 -14.40
CA VAL A 20 -37.08 -17.34 -13.06
C VAL A 20 -35.73 -16.73 -12.76
N ARG A 21 -35.71 -15.64 -12.00
CA ARG A 21 -34.48 -15.05 -11.49
C ARG A 21 -34.05 -15.83 -10.26
N GLN A 22 -32.99 -16.59 -10.37
CA GLN A 22 -32.36 -17.23 -9.23
C GLN A 22 -31.46 -16.20 -8.55
N ARG A 23 -31.85 -15.76 -7.36
CA ARG A 23 -31.00 -14.91 -6.52
C ARG A 23 -30.05 -15.80 -5.75
N ILE A 24 -28.76 -15.62 -5.97
CA ILE A 24 -27.71 -16.24 -5.15
C ILE A 24 -27.32 -15.22 -4.09
N ARG A 25 -27.53 -15.55 -2.82
CA ARG A 25 -27.03 -14.78 -1.69
C ARG A 25 -25.66 -15.31 -1.33
N ILE A 26 -24.67 -14.44 -1.29
CA ILE A 26 -23.31 -14.75 -0.80
C ILE A 26 -23.13 -13.91 0.47
N HIS A 27 -23.07 -14.58 1.61
CA HIS A 27 -22.75 -13.92 2.87
C HIS A 27 -21.24 -13.87 3.05
N LYS A 28 -20.68 -12.71 3.41
CA LYS A 28 -19.24 -12.49 3.53
C LYS A 28 -18.56 -13.41 4.57
N ALA A 29 -19.29 -13.91 5.54
CA ALA A 29 -18.78 -14.78 6.59
C ALA A 29 -19.19 -16.25 6.44
N GLU A 30 -19.90 -16.64 5.37
CA GLU A 30 -20.26 -18.04 5.13
C GLU A 30 -19.13 -18.82 4.46
N THR A 31 -18.86 -20.02 4.93
CA THR A 31 -17.89 -20.92 4.32
C THR A 31 -18.39 -21.54 3.03
N ASN A 32 -17.48 -21.77 2.08
CA ASN A 32 -17.78 -22.57 0.92
C ASN A 32 -18.07 -24.04 1.33
N LYS A 33 -18.83 -24.77 0.52
CA LYS A 33 -19.18 -26.16 0.77
C LYS A 33 -18.97 -27.01 -0.47
N GLY A 34 -18.80 -28.31 -0.26
CA GLY A 34 -18.66 -29.29 -1.33
C GLY A 34 -17.43 -29.01 -2.22
N ALA A 35 -17.61 -29.08 -3.53
CA ALA A 35 -16.51 -28.89 -4.48
C ALA A 35 -15.89 -27.50 -4.49
N ALA A 36 -16.52 -26.51 -3.86
CA ALA A 36 -16.01 -25.15 -3.72
C ALA A 36 -15.26 -24.93 -2.40
N ASP A 37 -15.13 -25.92 -1.55
CA ASP A 37 -14.35 -25.87 -0.32
C ASP A 37 -12.89 -26.28 -0.60
N PHE A 38 -11.99 -25.29 -0.57
CA PHE A 38 -10.56 -25.44 -0.79
C PHE A 38 -9.74 -25.47 0.50
N SER A 39 -10.38 -25.59 1.67
CA SER A 39 -9.67 -25.62 2.96
C SER A 39 -8.64 -26.73 3.07
N HIS A 40 -8.84 -27.82 2.34
CA HIS A 40 -7.91 -28.96 2.26
C HIS A 40 -6.56 -28.63 1.59
N LEU A 41 -6.45 -27.48 0.90
CA LEU A 41 -5.20 -27.01 0.32
C LEU A 41 -4.31 -26.28 1.34
N LEU A 42 -4.87 -25.91 2.50
CA LEU A 42 -4.13 -25.20 3.52
C LEU A 42 -3.47 -26.17 4.49
N ASP A 43 -2.23 -25.88 4.79
CA ASP A 43 -1.42 -26.68 5.69
C ASP A 43 -1.35 -26.06 7.09
N ALA A 44 -2.41 -26.28 7.88
CA ALA A 44 -2.59 -25.69 9.22
C ALA A 44 -1.74 -26.41 10.29
N PRO A 45 -1.30 -25.67 11.36
CA PRO A 45 -1.38 -24.21 11.50
C PRO A 45 -0.32 -23.49 10.68
N ALA A 46 -0.54 -22.21 10.34
CA ALA A 46 0.48 -21.39 9.70
C ALA A 46 1.73 -21.29 10.59
N GLY A 47 2.90 -21.32 9.96
CA GLY A 47 4.19 -21.27 10.65
C GLY A 47 4.76 -22.61 11.07
N LYS A 48 4.07 -23.75 10.87
CA LYS A 48 4.59 -25.06 11.27
C LYS A 48 5.85 -25.52 10.50
N HIS A 49 6.12 -24.91 9.35
CA HIS A 49 7.31 -25.14 8.53
C HIS A 49 8.48 -24.18 8.83
N GLY A 50 8.38 -23.41 9.93
CA GLY A 50 9.34 -22.38 10.26
C GLY A 50 9.09 -21.06 9.54
N PHE A 51 10.06 -20.15 9.65
CA PHE A 51 9.97 -18.82 9.06
C PHE A 51 10.08 -18.85 7.54
N VAL A 52 9.43 -17.88 6.90
CA VAL A 52 9.62 -17.61 5.47
C VAL A 52 11.01 -17.00 5.26
N ARG A 53 11.72 -17.50 4.25
CA ARG A 53 13.04 -17.07 3.81
C ARG A 53 13.03 -16.76 2.33
N VAL A 54 13.92 -15.86 1.92
CA VAL A 54 14.18 -15.61 0.49
C VAL A 54 15.34 -16.48 0.03
N LYS A 55 15.11 -17.24 -1.04
CA LYS A 55 16.11 -18.05 -1.69
C LYS A 55 15.85 -18.05 -3.21
N ASP A 56 16.90 -17.84 -4.01
CA ASP A 56 16.85 -17.90 -5.47
C ASP A 56 15.74 -17.00 -6.09
N GLY A 57 15.42 -15.87 -5.41
CA GLY A 57 14.40 -14.94 -5.85
C GLY A 57 12.96 -15.31 -5.50
N HIS A 58 12.76 -16.29 -4.62
CA HIS A 58 11.45 -16.81 -4.22
C HIS A 58 11.33 -17.03 -2.72
N PHE A 59 10.09 -17.24 -2.24
CA PHE A 59 9.81 -17.61 -0.87
C PHE A 59 9.93 -19.11 -0.63
N TYR A 60 10.62 -19.45 0.45
CA TYR A 60 10.74 -20.80 0.99
C TYR A 60 10.54 -20.78 2.50
N PHE A 61 10.00 -21.86 3.05
CA PHE A 61 10.04 -22.12 4.48
C PHE A 61 11.43 -22.64 4.89
N GLU A 62 11.69 -22.65 6.20
CA GLU A 62 12.97 -23.16 6.74
C GLU A 62 13.21 -24.63 6.43
N ASP A 63 12.15 -25.43 6.24
CA ASP A 63 12.24 -26.82 5.82
C ASP A 63 12.60 -26.99 4.32
N GLY A 64 12.69 -25.90 3.57
CA GLY A 64 13.01 -25.90 2.15
C GLY A 64 11.81 -26.01 1.20
N THR A 65 10.61 -26.07 1.72
CA THR A 65 9.38 -26.08 0.90
C THR A 65 9.15 -24.72 0.27
N ARG A 66 8.98 -24.66 -1.04
CA ARG A 66 8.61 -23.43 -1.75
C ARG A 66 7.15 -23.08 -1.50
N ILE A 67 6.87 -21.81 -1.31
CA ILE A 67 5.51 -21.29 -1.09
C ILE A 67 5.20 -20.11 -1.99
N ARG A 68 3.93 -19.99 -2.39
CA ARG A 68 3.32 -18.80 -3.01
C ARG A 68 2.09 -18.41 -2.21
N PHE A 69 1.78 -17.12 -2.24
CA PHE A 69 0.71 -16.56 -1.43
C PHE A 69 -0.44 -16.04 -2.30
N LEU A 70 -1.66 -16.42 -1.92
CA LEU A 70 -2.90 -15.93 -2.52
C LEU A 70 -3.83 -15.47 -1.41
N GLY A 71 -4.26 -14.20 -1.45
CA GLY A 71 -5.09 -13.69 -0.38
C GLY A 71 -5.78 -12.36 -0.64
N PHE A 72 -6.15 -11.75 0.46
CA PHE A 72 -6.88 -10.49 0.49
C PHE A 72 -6.24 -9.48 1.44
N ASN A 73 -6.47 -8.20 1.15
CA ASN A 73 -6.33 -7.14 2.14
C ASN A 73 -7.55 -7.11 3.05
N MET A 74 -7.32 -7.06 4.36
CA MET A 74 -8.25 -6.61 5.35
C MET A 74 -7.84 -5.20 5.73
N ALA A 75 -8.70 -4.20 5.49
CA ALA A 75 -8.29 -2.81 5.60
C ALA A 75 -8.97 -2.10 6.77
N ALA A 76 -8.24 -1.24 7.45
CA ALA A 76 -8.72 -0.38 8.53
C ALA A 76 -9.55 -1.13 9.59
N ARG A 77 -10.84 -0.80 9.72
CA ARG A 77 -11.78 -1.35 10.70
C ARG A 77 -11.93 -2.88 10.64
N SER A 78 -11.68 -3.47 9.47
CA SER A 78 -11.81 -4.91 9.30
C SER A 78 -10.67 -5.72 9.94
N ASN A 79 -9.60 -5.08 10.39
CA ASN A 79 -8.49 -5.74 11.09
C ASN A 79 -8.80 -6.11 12.54
N THR A 80 -9.86 -5.53 13.12
CA THR A 80 -10.28 -5.77 14.51
C THR A 80 -11.72 -6.29 14.60
N PRO A 81 -12.08 -7.39 13.89
CA PRO A 81 -13.41 -7.96 13.99
C PRO A 81 -13.66 -8.49 15.41
N ASN A 82 -14.92 -8.51 15.85
CA ASN A 82 -15.22 -9.19 17.12
C ASN A 82 -14.89 -10.69 17.01
N HIS A 83 -14.78 -11.38 18.16
CA HIS A 83 -14.31 -12.77 18.21
C HIS A 83 -15.15 -13.72 17.35
N GLU A 84 -16.49 -13.60 17.39
CA GLU A 84 -17.38 -14.43 16.57
C GLU A 84 -17.15 -14.22 15.07
N THR A 85 -17.01 -12.98 14.67
CA THR A 85 -16.73 -12.62 13.26
C THR A 85 -15.33 -13.10 12.85
N ALA A 86 -14.33 -12.99 13.72
CA ALA A 86 -12.98 -13.47 13.45
C ALA A 86 -12.94 -14.98 13.14
N GLU A 87 -13.68 -15.78 13.92
CA GLU A 87 -13.79 -17.24 13.67
C GLU A 87 -14.44 -17.53 12.30
N LYS A 88 -15.55 -16.84 12.01
CA LYS A 88 -16.27 -16.99 10.74
C LYS A 88 -15.41 -16.60 9.55
N LEU A 89 -14.66 -15.48 9.65
CA LEU A 89 -13.78 -15.01 8.59
C LEU A 89 -12.62 -15.97 8.35
N ALA A 90 -11.93 -16.42 9.40
CA ALA A 90 -10.84 -17.37 9.26
C ALA A 90 -11.32 -18.68 8.59
N ALA A 91 -12.49 -19.19 8.98
CA ALA A 91 -13.11 -20.36 8.35
C ALA A 91 -13.50 -20.08 6.89
N ARG A 92 -14.04 -18.89 6.61
CA ARG A 92 -14.40 -18.45 5.25
C ARG A 92 -13.18 -18.39 4.34
N PHE A 93 -12.11 -17.73 4.77
CA PHE A 93 -10.88 -17.62 3.99
C PHE A 93 -10.26 -18.99 3.73
N ALA A 94 -10.21 -19.85 4.75
CA ALA A 94 -9.73 -21.20 4.56
C ALA A 94 -10.56 -21.95 3.50
N SER A 95 -11.90 -21.85 3.55
CA SER A 95 -12.77 -22.50 2.56
C SER A 95 -12.59 -21.95 1.14
N MET A 96 -12.03 -20.76 0.98
CA MET A 96 -11.67 -20.18 -0.32
C MET A 96 -10.27 -20.59 -0.79
N GLY A 97 -9.49 -21.29 0.04
CA GLY A 97 -8.10 -21.64 -0.27
C GLY A 97 -7.13 -20.46 -0.11
N VAL A 98 -7.54 -19.42 0.60
CA VAL A 98 -6.71 -18.24 0.90
C VAL A 98 -5.67 -18.62 1.94
N ASN A 99 -4.40 -18.38 1.64
CA ASN A 99 -3.28 -18.72 2.55
C ASN A 99 -2.52 -17.51 3.09
N VAL A 100 -2.93 -16.29 2.77
CA VAL A 100 -2.38 -15.05 3.35
C VAL A 100 -3.46 -14.00 3.51
N ILE A 101 -3.37 -13.24 4.61
CA ILE A 101 -4.11 -11.99 4.81
C ILE A 101 -3.11 -10.87 5.07
N ARG A 102 -3.25 -9.78 4.32
CA ARG A 102 -2.53 -8.53 4.59
C ARG A 102 -3.37 -7.68 5.53
N LEU A 103 -2.80 -7.40 6.71
CA LEU A 103 -3.41 -6.57 7.75
C LEU A 103 -3.09 -5.10 7.46
N HIS A 104 -3.85 -4.53 6.54
CA HIS A 104 -3.63 -3.22 5.95
C HIS A 104 -4.30 -2.10 6.75
N ALA A 105 -3.63 -0.96 6.92
CA ALA A 105 -4.15 0.21 7.62
C ALA A 105 -4.71 -0.09 9.03
N ALA A 106 -4.10 -1.03 9.76
CA ALA A 106 -4.48 -1.29 11.15
C ALA A 106 -4.21 -0.09 12.08
N ASP A 107 -3.35 0.83 11.64
CA ASP A 107 -3.00 2.10 12.28
C ASP A 107 -4.00 3.24 12.02
N ALA A 108 -5.12 2.96 11.34
CA ALA A 108 -6.10 3.97 10.93
C ALA A 108 -6.70 4.75 12.11
N PRO A 109 -6.90 6.09 11.95
CA PRO A 109 -7.49 6.93 12.98
C PRO A 109 -8.98 6.67 13.19
N ILE A 110 -9.51 7.16 14.33
CA ILE A 110 -10.94 7.25 14.58
C ILE A 110 -11.48 8.48 13.83
N GLY A 111 -12.64 8.35 13.21
CA GLY A 111 -13.37 9.48 12.65
C GLY A 111 -13.64 9.41 11.15
N GLU A 112 -14.21 10.48 10.63
CA GLU A 112 -14.74 10.56 9.26
C GLU A 112 -13.86 11.38 8.32
N GLU A 113 -12.82 12.07 8.81
CA GLU A 113 -12.00 12.98 8.01
C GLU A 113 -10.50 12.88 8.38
N PRO A 114 -9.59 13.11 7.43
CA PRO A 114 -9.77 13.26 5.99
C PRO A 114 -9.73 11.95 5.19
N CYS A 115 -9.36 10.83 5.80
CA CYS A 115 -9.31 9.52 5.14
C CYS A 115 -10.52 8.67 5.54
N THR A 116 -11.68 8.94 4.96
CA THR A 116 -12.95 8.26 5.28
C THR A 116 -12.92 6.76 5.04
N TRP A 117 -12.15 6.30 4.06
CA TRP A 117 -12.00 4.89 3.73
C TRP A 117 -11.22 4.08 4.78
N SER A 118 -10.41 4.75 5.61
CA SER A 118 -9.53 4.10 6.59
C SER A 118 -9.94 4.34 8.05
N SER A 119 -11.06 5.04 8.31
CA SER A 119 -11.49 5.32 9.69
C SER A 119 -12.05 4.10 10.41
N CYS A 120 -11.81 4.01 11.72
CA CYS A 120 -12.37 3.00 12.60
C CYS A 120 -13.25 3.64 13.67
N LYS A 121 -14.50 3.16 13.84
CA LYS A 121 -15.45 3.69 14.85
C LYS A 121 -15.50 2.85 16.11
N GLU A 122 -15.30 1.53 15.98
CA GLU A 122 -15.33 0.59 17.10
C GLU A 122 -13.97 -0.09 17.24
N ALA A 123 -13.41 -0.06 18.45
CA ALA A 123 -12.19 -0.77 18.79
C ALA A 123 -11.05 -0.63 17.74
N PRO A 124 -10.59 0.59 17.42
CA PRO A 124 -9.40 0.79 16.58
C PRO A 124 -8.20 0.15 17.24
N LEU A 125 -7.16 -0.18 16.47
CA LEU A 125 -5.95 -0.74 17.06
C LEU A 125 -5.19 0.30 17.89
N LEU A 126 -5.12 1.56 17.43
CA LEU A 126 -4.52 2.67 18.18
C LEU A 126 -5.57 3.45 18.98
N ASP A 127 -5.20 3.88 20.18
CA ASP A 127 -6.04 4.72 21.04
C ASP A 127 -5.83 6.21 20.71
N TYR A 128 -6.73 6.75 19.87
CA TYR A 128 -6.73 8.16 19.51
C TYR A 128 -7.55 9.05 20.49
N GLU A 129 -8.22 8.48 21.50
CA GLU A 129 -9.09 9.27 22.41
C GLU A 129 -8.29 10.29 23.24
N ARG A 130 -7.00 10.09 23.41
CA ARG A 130 -6.10 11.01 24.10
C ARG A 130 -5.51 12.11 23.21
N GLY A 131 -5.95 12.20 21.97
CA GLY A 131 -5.43 13.15 21.00
C GLY A 131 -4.04 12.80 20.45
N ASN A 132 -3.56 11.59 20.73
CA ASN A 132 -2.30 11.08 20.18
C ASN A 132 -2.46 9.65 19.64
N SER A 133 -1.42 9.11 19.06
CA SER A 133 -1.39 7.76 18.47
C SER A 133 -0.34 6.86 19.12
N LEU A 134 -0.03 7.09 20.41
CA LEU A 134 1.10 6.43 21.09
C LEU A 134 0.77 5.05 21.66
N GLU A 135 -0.49 4.82 22.05
CA GLU A 135 -0.87 3.59 22.77
C GLU A 135 -1.90 2.78 21.98
N PHE A 136 -1.95 1.48 22.25
CA PHE A 136 -2.98 0.63 21.70
C PHE A 136 -4.30 0.76 22.47
N ASN A 137 -5.41 0.73 21.73
CA ASN A 137 -6.72 0.53 22.31
C ASN A 137 -6.84 -0.92 22.78
N LYS A 138 -7.19 -1.13 24.05
CA LYS A 138 -7.21 -2.46 24.66
C LYS A 138 -8.19 -3.42 23.97
N ALA A 139 -9.38 -2.93 23.62
CA ALA A 139 -10.38 -3.76 22.95
C ALA A 139 -9.97 -4.05 21.50
N GLY A 140 -9.38 -3.04 20.80
CA GLY A 140 -8.85 -3.21 19.46
C GLY A 140 -7.71 -4.20 19.40
N LEU A 141 -6.78 -4.12 20.35
CA LEU A 141 -5.64 -5.04 20.42
C LEU A 141 -6.10 -6.47 20.73
N ASP A 142 -7.04 -6.67 21.67
CA ASP A 142 -7.60 -7.99 21.96
C ASP A 142 -8.27 -8.62 20.73
N ARG A 143 -9.08 -7.85 20.00
CA ARG A 143 -9.71 -8.30 18.75
C ARG A 143 -8.68 -8.62 17.65
N PHE A 144 -7.67 -7.79 17.48
CA PHE A 144 -6.57 -8.00 16.54
C PHE A 144 -5.83 -9.30 16.87
N ASP A 145 -5.43 -9.49 18.12
CA ASP A 145 -4.72 -10.68 18.58
C ASP A 145 -5.54 -11.96 18.37
N TYR A 146 -6.83 -11.91 18.68
CA TYR A 146 -7.73 -13.03 18.45
C TYR A 146 -7.87 -13.37 16.98
N PHE A 147 -8.02 -12.36 16.13
CA PHE A 147 -8.12 -12.56 14.67
C PHE A 147 -6.83 -13.19 14.11
N VAL A 148 -5.67 -12.68 14.50
CA VAL A 148 -4.36 -13.26 14.14
C VAL A 148 -4.29 -14.74 14.55
N ALA A 149 -4.69 -15.08 15.77
CA ALA A 149 -4.69 -16.47 16.23
C ALA A 149 -5.62 -17.37 15.40
N LYS A 150 -6.83 -16.88 15.04
CA LYS A 150 -7.77 -17.65 14.24
C LYS A 150 -7.32 -17.85 12.81
N LEU A 151 -6.68 -16.86 12.21
CA LEU A 151 -6.05 -17.02 10.89
C LEU A 151 -4.96 -18.08 10.93
N LYS A 152 -4.06 -17.99 11.89
CA LYS A 152 -2.98 -18.96 12.10
C LYS A 152 -3.48 -20.39 12.30
N GLU A 153 -4.51 -20.60 13.13
CA GLU A 153 -5.14 -21.90 13.35
C GLU A 153 -5.64 -22.55 12.05
N LYS A 154 -6.05 -21.74 11.07
CA LYS A 154 -6.53 -22.20 9.76
C LYS A 154 -5.46 -22.37 8.70
N GLY A 155 -4.18 -22.13 9.01
CA GLY A 155 -3.09 -22.22 8.04
C GLY A 155 -2.93 -20.98 7.18
N ILE A 156 -3.46 -19.83 7.64
CA ILE A 156 -3.41 -18.56 6.93
C ILE A 156 -2.29 -17.71 7.51
N TYR A 157 -1.37 -17.32 6.65
CA TYR A 157 -0.20 -16.49 6.98
C TYR A 157 -0.56 -15.01 7.02
N LEU A 158 0.35 -14.19 7.54
CA LEU A 158 0.15 -12.76 7.79
C LEU A 158 1.17 -11.92 7.05
N HIS A 159 0.70 -10.91 6.34
CA HIS A 159 1.49 -9.79 5.84
C HIS A 159 1.19 -8.58 6.74
N ILE A 160 2.21 -8.00 7.36
CA ILE A 160 2.05 -6.93 8.34
C ILE A 160 2.48 -5.59 7.74
N ASP A 161 1.57 -4.62 7.72
CA ASP A 161 1.88 -3.23 7.38
C ASP A 161 2.14 -2.42 8.65
N LEU A 162 3.15 -1.56 8.62
CA LEU A 162 3.45 -0.69 9.76
C LEU A 162 2.84 0.70 9.62
N LEU A 163 3.22 1.46 8.59
CA LEU A 163 2.65 2.79 8.38
C LEU A 163 1.79 2.81 7.12
N VAL A 164 0.49 3.05 7.31
CA VAL A 164 -0.47 3.17 6.20
C VAL A 164 -1.35 4.41 6.33
N ALA A 165 -2.15 4.47 7.39
CA ALA A 165 -3.18 5.51 7.56
C ALA A 165 -3.06 6.26 8.89
N ARG A 166 -1.99 6.05 9.64
CA ARG A 166 -1.76 6.70 10.93
C ARG A 166 -1.77 8.21 10.79
N ALA A 167 -2.54 8.88 11.65
CA ALA A 167 -2.48 10.31 11.82
C ALA A 167 -1.61 10.65 13.04
N PHE A 168 -0.59 11.47 12.82
CA PHE A 168 0.23 12.02 13.87
C PHE A 168 -0.39 13.34 14.32
N ASN A 169 -0.68 13.49 15.60
CA ASN A 169 -1.35 14.64 16.16
C ASN A 169 -0.40 15.46 17.04
N LYS A 170 -0.81 16.65 17.43
CA LYS A 170 -0.01 17.53 18.28
C LYS A 170 0.49 16.85 19.55
N GLU A 171 -0.36 16.07 20.19
CA GLU A 171 -0.02 15.34 21.43
C GLU A 171 0.94 14.15 21.19
N ASP A 172 1.26 13.83 19.92
CA ASP A 172 2.39 12.96 19.56
C ASP A 172 3.75 13.68 19.63
N GLY A 173 3.74 14.99 19.88
CA GLY A 173 4.94 15.83 19.96
C GLY A 173 5.47 16.24 18.59
N ILE A 174 4.61 16.33 17.56
CA ILE A 174 4.98 16.89 16.26
C ILE A 174 5.18 18.42 16.37
N GLU A 175 6.17 18.93 15.62
CA GLU A 175 6.67 20.29 15.86
C GLU A 175 5.89 21.38 15.15
N TYR A 176 5.45 21.15 13.92
CA TYR A 176 5.09 22.23 13.00
C TYR A 176 3.61 22.34 12.69
N SER A 177 2.80 21.40 13.12
CA SER A 177 1.37 21.39 12.87
C SER A 177 0.61 20.66 13.97
N ASP A 178 -0.71 20.87 14.03
CA ASP A 178 -1.56 20.15 14.96
C ASP A 178 -1.80 18.70 14.52
N ARG A 179 -1.61 18.40 13.22
CA ARG A 179 -1.77 17.06 12.64
C ARG A 179 -0.93 16.87 11.37
N VAL A 180 -0.36 15.67 11.23
CA VAL A 180 0.28 15.16 10.02
C VAL A 180 -0.31 13.80 9.69
N ASP A 181 -0.93 13.68 8.54
CA ASP A 181 -1.43 12.40 8.05
C ASP A 181 -0.30 11.58 7.40
N SER A 182 -0.37 10.25 7.50
CA SER A 182 0.64 9.37 6.93
C SER A 182 0.77 9.44 5.41
N CYS A 183 -0.32 9.82 4.72
CA CYS A 183 -0.30 10.03 3.25
C CYS A 183 0.37 11.35 2.83
N THR A 184 1.14 11.97 3.69
CA THR A 184 1.92 13.19 3.38
C THR A 184 3.25 12.91 2.69
N LYS A 185 3.39 11.75 2.12
CA LYS A 185 4.51 11.34 1.26
C LYS A 185 5.85 11.32 2.04
N CYS A 186 6.85 12.09 1.62
CA CYS A 186 8.19 11.98 2.17
C CYS A 186 8.39 12.52 3.60
N PHE A 187 7.45 13.27 4.17
CA PHE A 187 7.67 13.88 5.49
C PHE A 187 7.93 12.86 6.61
N PRO A 188 7.15 11.75 6.69
CA PRO A 188 7.43 10.68 7.65
C PRO A 188 8.78 9.99 7.47
N MET A 189 9.45 10.20 6.34
CA MET A 189 10.77 9.63 6.04
C MET A 189 11.92 10.59 6.39
N ILE A 190 11.63 11.86 6.62
CA ILE A 190 12.64 12.93 6.77
C ILE A 190 12.66 13.50 8.17
N ASN A 191 11.48 13.77 8.76
CA ASN A 191 11.39 14.38 10.07
C ASN A 191 11.71 13.39 11.18
N GLU A 192 12.66 13.74 12.06
CA GLU A 192 13.17 12.87 13.11
C GLU A 192 12.06 12.40 14.06
N ARG A 193 11.14 13.30 14.45
CA ARG A 193 10.05 12.93 15.35
C ARG A 193 9.09 11.95 14.70
N LEU A 194 8.73 12.14 13.45
CA LEU A 194 7.88 11.21 12.71
C LEU A 194 8.55 9.83 12.54
N ILE A 195 9.87 9.80 12.36
CA ILE A 195 10.65 8.55 12.31
C ILE A 195 10.63 7.83 13.66
N GLU A 196 10.84 8.56 14.76
CA GLU A 196 10.76 7.99 16.12
C GLU A 196 9.39 7.38 16.42
N LEU A 197 8.32 8.06 16.03
CA LEU A 197 6.94 7.58 16.20
C LEU A 197 6.67 6.29 15.42
N GLN A 198 7.23 6.16 14.21
CA GLN A 198 7.14 4.93 13.43
C GLN A 198 7.91 3.79 14.09
N LYS A 199 9.12 4.05 14.58
CA LYS A 199 9.94 3.07 15.31
C LYS A 199 9.26 2.59 16.58
N ASP A 200 8.65 3.50 17.35
CA ASP A 200 7.94 3.13 18.60
C ASP A 200 6.71 2.25 18.31
N TYR A 201 5.92 2.61 17.28
CA TYR A 201 4.78 1.80 16.85
C TYR A 201 5.23 0.41 16.39
N ALA A 202 6.24 0.34 15.52
CA ALA A 202 6.77 -0.93 15.05
C ALA A 202 7.24 -1.82 16.23
N ARG A 203 7.97 -1.26 17.18
CA ARG A 203 8.42 -1.97 18.36
C ARG A 203 7.25 -2.47 19.21
N LYS A 204 6.28 -1.60 19.48
CA LYS A 204 5.11 -1.96 20.31
C LYS A 204 4.29 -3.06 19.64
N LEU A 205 4.01 -2.97 18.35
CA LEU A 205 3.22 -3.94 17.60
C LEU A 205 3.93 -5.29 17.48
N LEU A 206 5.20 -5.26 17.05
CA LEU A 206 5.92 -6.48 16.69
C LEU A 206 6.44 -7.26 17.91
N LEU A 207 6.66 -6.59 19.06
CA LEU A 207 7.12 -7.23 20.28
C LEU A 207 5.98 -7.50 21.30
N HIS A 208 4.76 -7.06 21.02
CA HIS A 208 3.61 -7.44 21.81
C HIS A 208 3.40 -8.96 21.74
N VAL A 209 3.31 -9.59 22.91
CA VAL A 209 3.01 -11.02 22.98
C VAL A 209 1.51 -11.23 22.91
N ASN A 210 1.05 -11.80 21.81
CA ASN A 210 -0.34 -12.15 21.58
C ASN A 210 -0.78 -13.21 22.63
N PRO A 211 -1.77 -12.93 23.47
CA PRO A 211 -2.18 -13.84 24.55
C PRO A 211 -2.81 -15.15 24.05
N TYR A 212 -3.28 -15.21 22.81
CA TYR A 212 -3.90 -16.39 22.23
C TYR A 212 -2.91 -17.33 21.53
N THR A 213 -1.80 -16.80 21.02
CA THR A 213 -0.74 -17.61 20.38
C THR A 213 0.47 -17.83 21.27
N GLY A 214 0.66 -16.99 22.29
CA GLY A 214 1.85 -16.97 23.15
C GLY A 214 3.10 -16.45 22.45
N LEU A 215 2.99 -15.87 21.25
CA LEU A 215 4.12 -15.38 20.45
C LEU A 215 3.96 -13.87 20.18
N ALA A 216 5.07 -13.17 20.08
CA ALA A 216 5.11 -11.85 19.48
C ALA A 216 5.16 -11.98 17.95
N LEU A 217 4.65 -10.99 17.18
CA LEU A 217 4.67 -11.03 15.71
C LEU A 217 6.09 -11.18 15.16
N ALA A 218 7.09 -10.57 15.79
CA ALA A 218 8.50 -10.72 15.41
C ALA A 218 9.02 -12.16 15.56
N ASP A 219 8.41 -12.96 16.43
CA ASP A 219 8.77 -14.34 16.72
C ASP A 219 7.79 -15.36 16.14
N ASP A 220 6.72 -14.89 15.46
CA ASP A 220 5.70 -15.78 14.91
C ASP A 220 6.02 -16.15 13.45
N PRO A 221 6.31 -17.44 13.16
CA PRO A 221 6.57 -17.90 11.81
C PRO A 221 5.34 -17.87 10.89
N ALA A 222 4.16 -17.53 11.40
CA ALA A 222 3.00 -17.23 10.56
C ALA A 222 3.12 -15.87 9.84
N VAL A 223 4.01 -14.97 10.27
CA VAL A 223 4.30 -13.72 9.56
C VAL A 223 5.21 -14.01 8.36
N ILE A 224 4.82 -13.57 7.17
CA ILE A 224 5.60 -13.78 5.93
C ILE A 224 6.53 -12.63 5.59
N THR A 225 6.07 -11.41 5.84
CA THR A 225 6.80 -10.17 5.59
C THR A 225 6.27 -9.03 6.47
N VAL A 226 7.12 -8.05 6.69
CA VAL A 226 6.77 -6.77 7.33
C VAL A 226 7.03 -5.67 6.32
N GLN A 227 6.02 -4.87 5.99
CA GLN A 227 6.11 -3.69 5.14
C GLN A 227 6.30 -2.44 6.02
N ILE A 228 7.30 -1.62 5.67
CA ILE A 228 7.63 -0.42 6.46
C ILE A 228 6.58 0.66 6.25
N ASN A 229 6.36 1.08 5.00
CA ASN A 229 5.38 2.11 4.66
C ASN A 229 4.54 1.67 3.45
N ASN A 230 3.25 1.97 3.47
CA ASN A 230 2.40 1.75 2.31
C ASN A 230 2.45 2.96 1.38
N GLU A 231 2.74 2.71 0.08
CA GLU A 231 2.65 3.70 -1.00
C GLU A 231 3.44 5.00 -0.76
N GLU A 232 4.48 4.96 0.04
CA GLU A 232 5.32 6.11 0.37
C GLU A 232 6.67 6.06 -0.36
N SER A 233 7.08 7.24 -0.86
CA SER A 233 8.35 7.42 -1.52
C SER A 233 8.76 8.89 -1.51
N ALA A 234 10.03 9.19 -1.26
CA ALA A 234 10.56 10.53 -1.38
C ALA A 234 10.52 11.07 -2.81
N ILE A 235 10.44 10.19 -3.81
CA ILE A 235 10.32 10.56 -5.23
C ILE A 235 8.91 11.03 -5.58
N LYS A 236 7.88 10.56 -4.87
CA LYS A 236 6.50 10.99 -5.08
C LYS A 236 6.20 12.43 -4.63
N GLY A 237 7.17 13.12 -4.12
CA GLY A 237 7.18 14.56 -4.00
C GLY A 237 6.27 15.20 -2.95
N THR A 238 6.59 16.44 -2.69
CA THR A 238 5.90 17.35 -1.77
C THR A 238 4.87 18.22 -2.47
N ALA A 239 4.73 18.11 -3.79
CA ALA A 239 3.96 19.05 -4.62
C ALA A 239 2.45 19.00 -4.33
N GLU A 240 1.90 17.83 -4.03
CA GLU A 240 0.47 17.68 -3.72
C GLU A 240 0.04 18.48 -2.48
N LEU A 241 1.00 18.83 -1.62
CA LEU A 241 0.76 19.54 -0.36
C LEU A 241 1.21 21.01 -0.38
N GLU A 242 1.55 21.53 -1.57
CA GLU A 242 2.06 22.89 -1.71
C GLU A 242 1.11 23.96 -1.19
N HIS A 243 -0.18 23.72 -1.37
CA HIS A 243 -1.22 24.66 -0.95
C HIS A 243 -1.67 24.48 0.51
N VAL A 244 -1.07 23.52 1.22
CA VAL A 244 -1.44 23.23 2.62
C VAL A 244 -0.48 23.98 3.55
N GLU A 245 -0.91 25.17 4.00
CA GLU A 245 -0.07 26.09 4.78
C GLU A 245 0.56 25.46 6.04
N HIS A 246 -0.16 24.60 6.76
CA HIS A 246 0.37 23.96 7.96
C HIS A 246 1.45 22.92 7.68
N MET A 247 1.61 22.48 6.43
CA MET A 247 2.67 21.55 6.00
C MET A 247 3.94 22.28 5.50
N LYS A 248 3.88 23.60 5.34
CA LYS A 248 5.00 24.41 4.85
C LYS A 248 6.32 24.22 5.62
N PRO A 249 6.34 24.15 6.97
CA PRO A 249 7.58 23.91 7.70
C PRO A 249 8.23 22.54 7.39
N TYR A 250 7.43 21.50 7.19
CA TYR A 250 7.94 20.17 6.79
C TYR A 250 8.55 20.23 5.38
N ARG A 251 7.92 20.94 4.45
CA ARG A 251 8.49 21.19 3.11
C ARG A 251 9.81 21.94 3.19
N GLN A 252 9.93 22.92 4.08
CA GLN A 252 11.20 23.64 4.29
C GLN A 252 12.29 22.71 4.85
N GLU A 253 11.93 21.73 5.67
CA GLU A 253 12.87 20.73 6.14
C GLU A 253 13.37 19.84 4.98
N VAL A 254 12.49 19.39 4.10
CA VAL A 254 12.85 18.67 2.87
C VAL A 254 13.77 19.53 2.00
N GLN A 255 13.44 20.82 1.83
CA GLN A 255 14.26 21.75 1.05
C GLN A 255 15.67 21.94 1.66
N ARG A 256 15.78 22.03 2.98
CA ARG A 256 17.11 22.10 3.65
C ARG A 256 17.94 20.85 3.37
N LYS A 257 17.33 19.66 3.45
CA LYS A 257 18.02 18.40 3.14
C LYS A 257 18.44 18.33 1.66
N PHE A 258 17.60 18.80 0.74
CA PHE A 258 17.95 18.88 -0.68
C PHE A 258 19.13 19.81 -0.92
N ASN A 259 19.14 21.00 -0.33
CA ASN A 259 20.26 21.94 -0.46
C ASN A 259 21.56 21.37 0.10
N HIS A 260 21.48 20.67 1.23
CA HIS A 260 22.64 19.95 1.77
C HIS A 260 23.14 18.84 0.84
N PHE A 261 22.23 18.08 0.23
CA PHE A 261 22.59 17.09 -0.79
C PHE A 261 23.31 17.73 -1.99
N LEU A 262 22.82 18.88 -2.47
CA LEU A 262 23.48 19.61 -3.55
C LEU A 262 24.89 20.08 -3.17
N LEU A 263 25.09 20.58 -1.95
CA LEU A 263 26.41 20.95 -1.46
C LEU A 263 27.37 19.75 -1.35
N MET A 264 26.87 18.61 -0.86
CA MET A 264 27.67 17.38 -0.84
C MET A 264 28.11 16.95 -2.25
N LYS A 265 27.25 17.15 -3.25
CA LYS A 265 27.52 16.74 -4.63
C LYS A 265 28.40 17.72 -5.40
N TYR A 266 28.18 19.01 -5.25
CA TYR A 266 28.79 20.06 -6.08
C TYR A 266 29.76 20.95 -5.33
N ASP A 267 29.75 20.92 -4.00
CA ASP A 267 30.67 21.69 -3.13
C ASP A 267 30.40 23.22 -3.13
N THR A 268 30.15 23.84 -4.30
CA THR A 268 29.89 25.29 -4.40
C THR A 268 28.73 25.61 -5.33
N ARG A 269 28.14 26.82 -5.12
CA ARG A 269 27.08 27.36 -5.98
C ARG A 269 27.50 27.44 -7.45
N GLU A 270 28.75 27.83 -7.70
CA GLU A 270 29.31 27.99 -9.05
C GLU A 270 29.34 26.65 -9.80
N LYS A 271 29.81 25.58 -9.15
CA LYS A 271 29.82 24.23 -9.74
C LYS A 271 28.41 23.69 -9.98
N LEU A 272 27.48 23.97 -9.07
CA LEU A 272 26.07 23.65 -9.24
C LEU A 272 25.49 24.41 -10.45
N LYS A 273 25.76 25.71 -10.55
CA LYS A 273 25.33 26.54 -11.68
C LYS A 273 25.86 26.03 -13.01
N GLU A 274 27.17 25.67 -13.06
CA GLU A 274 27.77 25.06 -14.25
C GLU A 274 27.07 23.75 -14.63
N ALA A 275 26.85 22.84 -13.67
CA ALA A 275 26.21 21.55 -13.88
C ALA A 275 24.75 21.69 -14.36
N TRP A 276 24.03 22.70 -13.88
CA TRP A 276 22.64 22.95 -14.25
C TRP A 276 22.48 23.88 -15.47
N THR A 277 23.57 24.24 -16.13
CA THR A 277 23.53 25.04 -17.35
C THR A 277 23.38 24.14 -18.57
N PHE A 278 22.33 24.38 -19.37
CA PHE A 278 22.05 23.69 -20.63
C PHE A 278 21.82 24.74 -21.73
N ASP A 279 22.49 24.59 -22.86
CA ASP A 279 22.45 25.53 -23.99
C ASP A 279 22.71 27.00 -23.59
N GLY A 280 23.61 27.22 -22.61
CA GLY A 280 23.96 28.54 -22.11
C GLY A 280 22.93 29.15 -21.13
N VAL A 281 21.87 28.44 -20.80
CA VAL A 281 20.84 28.86 -19.84
C VAL A 281 20.99 28.07 -18.55
N SER A 282 21.16 28.76 -17.41
CA SER A 282 21.22 28.09 -16.10
C SER A 282 19.81 27.85 -15.56
N ALA A 283 19.56 26.63 -15.05
CA ALA A 283 18.37 26.30 -14.30
C ALA A 283 18.44 26.73 -12.83
N LEU A 284 19.64 27.10 -12.33
CA LEU A 284 19.78 27.71 -11.02
C LEU A 284 19.42 29.21 -11.13
N GLN A 285 18.41 29.63 -10.38
CA GLN A 285 17.96 31.03 -10.40
C GLN A 285 18.94 31.93 -9.66
N GLU A 286 18.88 33.25 -9.93
CA GLU A 286 19.81 34.21 -9.30
C GLU A 286 19.65 34.31 -7.79
N ASP A 287 18.43 34.11 -7.29
CA ASP A 287 18.07 34.12 -5.87
C ASP A 287 18.23 32.74 -5.19
N GLU A 288 18.71 31.73 -5.92
CA GLU A 288 18.96 30.41 -5.38
C GLU A 288 20.43 30.19 -5.03
N ASN A 289 20.66 29.76 -3.78
CA ASN A 289 21.98 29.38 -3.28
C ASN A 289 21.86 28.19 -2.31
N PRO A 290 22.55 27.07 -2.55
CA PRO A 290 22.48 25.93 -1.66
C PRO A 290 23.08 26.19 -0.27
N GLU A 291 24.00 27.18 -0.12
CA GLU A 291 24.61 27.51 1.16
C GLU A 291 23.63 28.14 2.15
N ASP A 292 22.62 28.88 1.67
CA ASP A 292 21.56 29.47 2.49
C ASP A 292 20.23 28.70 2.42
N CYS A 293 20.24 27.49 1.83
CA CYS A 293 19.07 26.64 1.67
C CYS A 293 17.95 27.24 0.81
N SER A 294 18.26 28.15 -0.12
CA SER A 294 17.28 28.82 -0.95
C SER A 294 16.99 28.12 -2.28
N VAL A 295 17.73 27.09 -2.66
CA VAL A 295 17.42 26.29 -3.85
C VAL A 295 16.10 25.58 -3.62
N ARG A 296 15.11 25.97 -4.41
CA ARG A 296 13.74 25.45 -4.28
C ARG A 296 13.64 24.02 -4.78
N ILE A 297 12.92 23.22 -4.05
CA ILE A 297 12.36 21.98 -4.57
C ILE A 297 11.29 22.42 -5.57
N THR A 298 11.45 22.04 -6.84
CA THR A 298 10.51 22.48 -7.86
C THR A 298 9.13 21.88 -7.67
N GLU A 299 8.15 22.63 -8.10
CA GLU A 299 6.73 22.29 -8.03
C GLU A 299 6.32 21.19 -9.01
N GLY A 300 7.24 20.54 -9.67
CA GLY A 300 6.98 19.43 -10.57
C GLY A 300 6.68 18.14 -9.78
N ASN A 301 5.58 17.52 -10.09
CA ASN A 301 5.24 16.20 -9.58
C ASN A 301 6.36 15.21 -9.83
N PHE A 302 7.01 14.71 -8.78
CA PHE A 302 7.91 13.55 -8.89
C PHE A 302 7.18 12.28 -9.38
N VAL A 303 5.86 12.27 -9.29
CA VAL A 303 4.97 11.19 -9.78
C VAL A 303 4.60 11.38 -11.24
N GLN A 304 5.10 12.43 -11.88
CA GLN A 304 4.77 12.55 -13.27
C GLN A 304 5.58 11.61 -14.10
N PRO A 305 5.02 10.61 -14.53
CA PRO A 305 4.80 10.54 -15.95
C PRO A 305 3.71 9.59 -16.38
N VAL A 306 2.84 9.20 -15.47
CA VAL A 306 1.74 8.33 -15.91
C VAL A 306 0.78 9.09 -16.83
N ASN A 307 0.66 10.40 -16.64
CA ASN A 307 -0.27 11.25 -17.40
C ASN A 307 0.41 12.27 -18.34
N ASP A 308 1.71 12.53 -18.14
CA ASP A 308 2.49 13.40 -19.02
C ASP A 308 3.96 12.92 -19.06
N PRO A 309 4.27 11.92 -19.90
CA PRO A 309 5.64 11.40 -20.05
C PRO A 309 6.62 12.43 -20.61
N MET A 310 6.11 13.54 -21.12
CA MET A 310 6.91 14.67 -21.57
C MET A 310 6.87 15.81 -20.57
N GLY A 311 6.15 15.61 -19.43
CA GLY A 311 5.84 16.56 -18.36
C GLY A 311 6.16 17.98 -18.69
N SER A 312 5.35 18.91 -18.43
CA SER A 312 5.71 20.29 -18.76
C SER A 312 7.03 20.62 -18.04
N TRP A 313 8.11 20.40 -18.75
CA TRP A 313 9.48 20.83 -18.38
C TRP A 313 9.55 22.35 -18.19
N GLU A 314 8.38 23.02 -18.25
CA GLU A 314 8.23 24.47 -18.20
C GLU A 314 8.77 25.13 -16.92
N GLY A 315 9.09 24.38 -15.90
CA GLY A 315 9.78 24.87 -14.70
C GLY A 315 11.20 24.31 -14.49
N MET A 316 11.63 23.33 -15.31
CA MET A 316 12.96 22.73 -15.21
C MET A 316 13.74 22.90 -16.50
N ASN A 317 14.42 24.01 -16.61
CA ASN A 317 15.20 24.35 -17.80
C ASN A 317 16.47 23.49 -17.98
N SER A 318 16.68 22.44 -17.16
CA SER A 318 17.87 21.60 -17.24
C SER A 318 17.58 20.15 -16.86
N PRO A 319 17.96 19.20 -17.74
CA PRO A 319 17.91 17.76 -17.40
C PRO A 319 18.73 17.42 -16.14
N ALA A 320 19.82 18.16 -15.88
CA ALA A 320 20.66 17.93 -14.70
C ALA A 320 19.93 18.30 -13.40
N ARG A 321 19.20 19.42 -13.37
CA ARG A 321 18.37 19.77 -12.20
C ARG A 321 17.34 18.69 -11.89
N TYR A 322 16.66 18.19 -12.91
CA TYR A 322 15.70 17.08 -12.74
C TYR A 322 16.40 15.79 -12.25
N ALA A 323 17.53 15.45 -12.83
CA ALA A 323 18.31 14.27 -12.41
C ALA A 323 18.70 14.37 -10.93
N ASP A 324 19.07 15.54 -10.44
CA ASP A 324 19.42 15.76 -9.05
C ASP A 324 18.22 15.61 -8.10
N TYR A 325 17.02 16.00 -8.53
CA TYR A 325 15.81 15.69 -7.77
C TYR A 325 15.58 14.20 -7.63
N MET A 326 15.68 13.49 -8.74
CA MET A 326 15.47 12.04 -8.74
C MET A 326 16.53 11.34 -7.89
N GLU A 327 17.79 11.78 -7.99
CA GLU A 327 18.90 11.25 -7.19
C GLU A 327 18.72 11.54 -5.70
N PHE A 328 18.26 12.75 -5.35
CA PHE A 328 17.92 13.10 -3.98
C PHE A 328 16.79 12.22 -3.44
N GLY A 329 15.72 12.00 -4.21
CA GLY A 329 14.63 11.10 -3.82
C GLY A 329 15.11 9.66 -3.61
N ILE A 330 15.97 9.15 -4.49
CA ILE A 330 16.62 7.84 -4.33
C ILE A 330 17.45 7.80 -3.04
N PHE A 331 18.24 8.84 -2.80
CA PHE A 331 19.08 8.95 -1.59
C PHE A 331 18.23 8.88 -0.32
N ILE A 332 17.16 9.68 -0.21
CA ILE A 332 16.25 9.67 0.94
C ILE A 332 15.57 8.32 1.12
N ASN A 333 15.05 7.72 0.04
CA ASN A 333 14.44 6.39 0.10
C ASN A 333 15.42 5.37 0.69
N ARG A 334 16.63 5.29 0.15
CA ARG A 334 17.63 4.32 0.60
C ARG A 334 18.06 4.56 2.03
N GLU A 335 18.34 5.80 2.40
CA GLU A 335 18.73 6.16 3.78
C GLU A 335 17.65 5.76 4.79
N PHE A 336 16.43 6.16 4.54
CA PHE A 336 15.31 5.88 5.44
C PHE A 336 15.00 4.38 5.53
N TYR A 337 14.81 3.72 4.40
CA TYR A 337 14.40 2.30 4.42
C TYR A 337 15.52 1.39 4.93
N GLN A 338 16.78 1.70 4.64
CA GLN A 338 17.90 0.94 5.22
C GLN A 338 17.98 1.14 6.74
N MET A 339 17.78 2.37 7.22
CA MET A 339 17.73 2.67 8.65
C MET A 339 16.57 1.94 9.34
N MET A 340 15.37 1.96 8.75
CA MET A 340 14.21 1.25 9.31
C MET A 340 14.38 -0.27 9.26
N LYS A 341 14.91 -0.82 8.17
CA LYS A 341 15.21 -2.25 8.05
C LYS A 341 16.22 -2.70 9.12
N ASN A 342 17.29 -1.95 9.32
CA ASN A 342 18.27 -2.23 10.38
C ASN A 342 17.63 -2.17 11.77
N TYR A 343 16.75 -1.20 12.00
CA TYR A 343 15.99 -1.09 13.24
C TYR A 343 15.10 -2.32 13.46
N LEU A 344 14.32 -2.73 12.47
CA LEU A 344 13.45 -3.91 12.57
C LEU A 344 14.26 -5.19 12.88
N HIS A 345 15.39 -5.40 12.23
CA HIS A 345 16.28 -6.51 12.57
C HIS A 345 16.82 -6.39 13.99
N SER A 346 17.17 -5.18 14.46
CA SER A 346 17.69 -4.97 15.82
C SER A 346 16.68 -5.29 16.93
N ILE A 347 15.37 -5.18 16.64
CA ILE A 347 14.30 -5.58 17.55
C ILE A 347 13.84 -7.03 17.37
N GLY A 348 14.49 -7.80 16.50
CA GLY A 348 14.29 -9.25 16.40
C GLY A 348 13.41 -9.74 15.26
N VAL A 349 13.00 -8.87 14.29
CA VAL A 349 12.26 -9.31 13.10
C VAL A 349 13.10 -10.28 12.28
N LYS A 350 12.54 -11.47 12.01
CA LYS A 350 13.23 -12.60 11.37
C LYS A 350 12.81 -12.84 9.93
N VAL A 351 11.71 -12.24 9.52
CA VAL A 351 11.11 -12.43 8.19
C VAL A 351 11.62 -11.41 7.18
N PRO A 352 11.46 -11.64 5.88
CA PRO A 352 11.76 -10.67 4.84
C PRO A 352 11.07 -9.32 5.07
N ILE A 353 11.75 -8.23 4.77
CA ILE A 353 11.22 -6.87 4.96
C ILE A 353 10.99 -6.24 3.58
N ASN A 354 9.76 -5.76 3.37
CA ASN A 354 9.38 -4.89 2.27
C ASN A 354 9.50 -3.42 2.68
N THR A 355 9.93 -2.56 1.77
CA THR A 355 10.07 -1.12 2.02
C THR A 355 8.75 -0.39 1.79
N SER A 356 8.22 -0.47 0.57
CA SER A 356 6.97 0.14 0.15
C SER A 356 6.45 -0.52 -1.13
N ASN A 357 5.31 -0.11 -1.59
CA ASN A 357 4.66 -0.54 -2.82
C ASN A 357 4.14 0.70 -3.61
N LEU A 358 3.53 0.52 -4.78
CA LEU A 358 3.15 1.58 -5.73
C LEU A 358 4.39 2.40 -6.16
N LEU A 359 5.33 1.71 -6.81
CA LEU A 359 6.59 2.31 -7.23
C LEU A 359 6.44 3.05 -8.57
N GLY A 360 6.83 4.31 -8.59
CA GLY A 360 6.60 5.27 -9.67
C GLY A 360 7.69 5.31 -10.74
N GLY A 361 8.17 4.16 -11.20
CA GLY A 361 9.17 4.09 -12.28
C GLY A 361 10.55 3.65 -11.82
N ALA A 362 11.52 3.64 -12.75
CA ALA A 362 12.84 3.04 -12.55
C ALA A 362 13.64 3.63 -11.38
N ALA A 363 13.57 4.94 -11.18
CA ALA A 363 14.27 5.61 -10.09
C ALA A 363 13.70 5.19 -8.72
N ASP A 364 12.37 5.10 -8.62
CA ASP A 364 11.70 4.68 -7.40
C ASP A 364 12.00 3.21 -7.09
N VAL A 365 11.89 2.34 -8.09
CA VAL A 365 12.29 0.93 -7.98
C VAL A 365 13.74 0.79 -7.50
N TYR A 366 14.65 1.63 -8.01
CA TYR A 366 16.04 1.64 -7.56
C TYR A 366 16.18 2.14 -6.11
N GLY A 367 15.42 3.17 -5.73
CA GLY A 367 15.36 3.68 -4.35
C GLY A 367 14.89 2.63 -3.33
N HIS A 368 14.08 1.66 -3.76
CA HIS A 368 13.54 0.57 -2.95
C HIS A 368 14.29 -0.76 -3.12
N SER A 369 15.36 -0.79 -3.93
CA SER A 369 16.07 -2.03 -4.29
C SER A 369 16.76 -2.76 -3.14
N ASP A 370 16.89 -2.15 -1.97
CA ASP A 370 17.43 -2.79 -0.76
C ASP A 370 16.38 -3.64 0.02
N ALA A 371 15.11 -3.60 -0.39
CA ALA A 371 14.06 -4.48 0.16
C ALA A 371 14.41 -5.97 -0.04
N ASP A 372 13.98 -6.84 0.86
CA ASP A 372 14.12 -8.29 0.68
C ASP A 372 13.09 -8.84 -0.30
N VAL A 373 11.94 -8.19 -0.37
CA VAL A 373 10.80 -8.52 -1.22
C VAL A 373 10.39 -7.27 -2.00
N MET A 374 10.09 -7.43 -3.27
CA MET A 374 9.52 -6.35 -4.07
C MET A 374 8.00 -6.50 -4.13
N GLU A 375 7.32 -5.39 -3.94
CA GLU A 375 5.87 -5.32 -4.04
C GLU A 375 5.45 -4.17 -4.93
N ASN A 376 4.27 -4.30 -5.55
CA ASN A 376 3.66 -3.19 -6.24
C ASN A 376 2.13 -3.25 -6.12
N ASN A 377 1.50 -2.07 -6.23
CA ASN A 377 0.05 -1.93 -6.31
C ASN A 377 -0.34 -1.67 -7.76
N SER A 378 -1.44 -2.24 -8.20
CA SER A 378 -1.90 -2.07 -9.56
C SER A 378 -3.41 -2.20 -9.66
N TYR A 379 -4.05 -1.17 -10.18
CA TYR A 379 -5.50 -1.14 -10.37
C TYR A 379 -5.84 -0.86 -11.83
N PHE A 380 -6.96 -1.43 -12.27
CA PHE A 380 -7.55 -1.06 -13.55
C PHE A 380 -8.84 -0.28 -13.29
N ASN A 381 -8.93 0.93 -13.86
CA ASN A 381 -10.07 1.81 -13.63
C ASN A 381 -10.38 2.01 -12.14
N HIS A 382 -9.48 2.65 -11.43
CA HIS A 382 -9.68 2.95 -10.01
C HIS A 382 -11.00 3.71 -9.79
N PRO A 383 -11.90 3.26 -8.89
CA PRO A 383 -13.17 3.94 -8.67
C PRO A 383 -12.93 5.35 -8.14
N LEU A 384 -13.68 6.32 -8.68
CA LEU A 384 -13.84 7.63 -8.09
C LEU A 384 -14.97 7.59 -7.10
N LEU A 385 -14.59 7.76 -5.89
CA LEU A 385 -15.56 8.31 -4.95
C LEU A 385 -15.44 9.84 -5.00
N PRO A 386 -16.51 10.59 -5.19
CA PRO A 386 -16.48 12.02 -5.00
C PRO A 386 -16.32 12.30 -3.50
N VAL A 387 -15.10 12.30 -3.02
CA VAL A 387 -14.78 12.85 -1.71
C VAL A 387 -14.75 14.36 -1.87
N GLN A 388 -15.55 15.07 -1.10
CA GLN A 388 -15.64 16.53 -1.18
C GLN A 388 -14.23 17.16 -1.16
N GLY A 389 -13.85 17.75 -2.29
CA GLY A 389 -12.64 18.56 -2.42
C GLY A 389 -11.38 17.88 -2.91
N THR A 390 -11.35 16.56 -3.12
CA THR A 390 -10.20 15.88 -3.73
C THR A 390 -10.61 15.16 -5.00
N THR A 391 -10.05 15.58 -6.11
CA THR A 391 -10.16 14.88 -7.39
C THR A 391 -9.06 13.81 -7.43
N PHE A 392 -9.37 12.59 -6.97
CA PHE A 392 -8.59 11.47 -7.46
C PHE A 392 -8.93 11.25 -8.92
N MET A 393 -7.90 11.09 -9.75
CA MET A 393 -8.07 11.00 -11.19
C MET A 393 -8.98 9.88 -11.59
N VAL A 394 -9.92 10.21 -12.40
CA VAL A 394 -10.91 9.32 -12.93
C VAL A 394 -11.11 9.62 -14.38
N SER A 395 -10.93 8.64 -15.18
CA SER A 395 -11.68 8.52 -16.42
C SER A 395 -13.16 8.60 -16.06
N GLY A 396 -13.96 9.33 -16.86
CA GLY A 396 -15.37 9.53 -16.56
C GLY A 396 -16.15 8.21 -16.45
N PRO A 397 -17.32 8.19 -15.79
CA PRO A 397 -18.11 6.98 -15.56
C PRO A 397 -18.41 6.15 -16.81
N MET A 398 -18.42 6.75 -17.97
CA MET A 398 -18.64 6.07 -19.25
C MET A 398 -17.42 5.29 -19.77
N GLU A 399 -16.21 5.71 -19.41
CA GLU A 399 -14.97 5.01 -19.81
C GLU A 399 -14.74 3.75 -19.02
N TYR A 400 -15.14 3.75 -17.74
CA TYR A 400 -15.11 2.57 -16.91
C TYR A 400 -15.85 1.37 -17.47
N VAL A 401 -16.98 1.62 -18.07
CA VAL A 401 -17.93 0.58 -18.48
C VAL A 401 -17.58 0.01 -19.86
N SER A 402 -16.69 0.64 -20.62
CA SER A 402 -16.44 0.28 -22.01
C SER A 402 -15.07 -0.34 -22.31
N THR A 403 -14.10 -0.18 -21.41
CA THR A 403 -12.73 -0.58 -21.67
C THR A 403 -12.45 -2.00 -21.17
N ASN A 404 -12.07 -2.90 -22.06
CA ASN A 404 -11.69 -4.26 -21.71
C ASN A 404 -10.28 -4.28 -21.09
N PRO A 405 -10.06 -4.87 -19.91
CA PRO A 405 -8.74 -4.97 -19.27
C PRO A 405 -7.68 -5.71 -20.08
N LEU A 406 -8.08 -6.49 -21.10
CA LEU A 406 -7.16 -7.09 -22.06
C LEU A 406 -6.68 -6.09 -23.10
N THR A 407 -7.34 -4.97 -23.25
CA THR A 407 -6.93 -3.92 -24.18
C THR A 407 -6.05 -2.91 -23.44
N ILE A 408 -5.14 -2.34 -24.21
CA ILE A 408 -4.31 -1.25 -23.74
C ILE A 408 -5.22 -0.02 -23.51
N GLN A 409 -5.38 0.41 -22.28
CA GLN A 409 -6.16 1.59 -21.95
C GLN A 409 -5.49 2.83 -22.56
N LYS A 410 -6.23 3.56 -23.42
CA LYS A 410 -5.82 4.86 -23.93
C LYS A 410 -6.62 5.92 -23.19
N GLY A 411 -6.02 6.60 -22.24
CA GLY A 411 -6.57 7.80 -21.61
C GLY A 411 -5.70 9.01 -21.92
N ALA A 412 -6.16 10.21 -21.64
CA ALA A 412 -5.39 11.44 -21.82
C ALA A 412 -4.06 11.33 -21.05
N GLY A 413 -2.96 11.10 -21.75
CA GLY A 413 -1.63 10.88 -21.18
C GLY A 413 -1.37 9.52 -20.53
N ALA A 414 -2.36 8.62 -20.45
CA ALA A 414 -2.16 7.34 -19.81
C ALA A 414 -1.33 6.40 -20.70
N ILE A 415 -0.26 5.88 -20.15
CA ILE A 415 0.37 4.67 -20.63
C ILE A 415 -0.68 3.56 -20.47
N ALA A 416 -1.01 2.95 -21.57
CA ALA A 416 -1.92 1.85 -21.61
C ALA A 416 -1.43 0.68 -20.76
N THR A 417 -2.02 0.46 -19.63
CA THR A 417 -1.58 -0.55 -18.67
C THR A 417 -2.68 -1.53 -18.34
N THR A 418 -2.31 -2.79 -18.29
CA THR A 418 -3.10 -3.81 -17.61
C THR A 418 -2.60 -3.94 -16.18
N ILE A 419 -3.40 -4.52 -15.29
CA ILE A 419 -2.96 -4.79 -13.90
C ILE A 419 -1.60 -5.50 -13.88
N PRO A 420 -1.39 -6.62 -14.62
CA PRO A 420 -0.07 -7.28 -14.61
C PRO A 420 1.06 -6.43 -15.17
N SER A 421 0.83 -5.65 -16.21
CA SER A 421 1.91 -4.87 -16.84
C SER A 421 2.38 -3.72 -15.94
N MET A 422 1.47 -3.04 -15.25
CA MET A 422 1.81 -2.03 -14.27
C MET A 422 2.50 -2.63 -13.05
N GLY A 423 1.96 -3.74 -12.51
CA GLY A 423 2.54 -4.43 -11.37
C GLY A 423 3.98 -4.88 -11.65
N ALA A 424 4.22 -5.45 -12.83
CA ALA A 424 5.52 -5.99 -13.22
C ALA A 424 6.66 -4.95 -13.29
N THR A 425 6.36 -3.66 -13.31
CA THR A 425 7.39 -2.60 -13.35
C THR A 425 8.31 -2.59 -12.13
N ALA A 426 7.88 -3.18 -11.01
CA ALA A 426 8.65 -3.26 -9.78
C ALA A 426 9.47 -4.56 -9.62
N ILE A 427 9.47 -5.46 -10.60
CA ILE A 427 10.20 -6.73 -10.51
C ILE A 427 11.71 -6.50 -10.58
N ILE A 428 12.43 -7.01 -9.58
CA ILE A 428 13.88 -7.07 -9.56
C ILE A 428 14.33 -8.53 -9.60
N LYS A 429 15.20 -8.87 -10.54
CA LYS A 429 15.77 -10.21 -10.65
C LYS A 429 16.44 -10.65 -9.35
N GLY A 430 16.07 -11.83 -8.87
CA GLY A 430 16.65 -12.42 -7.66
C GLY A 430 15.94 -12.01 -6.37
N LYS A 431 14.80 -11.32 -6.47
CA LYS A 431 13.94 -10.98 -5.34
C LYS A 431 12.53 -11.56 -5.57
N PRO A 432 11.85 -12.05 -4.51
CA PRO A 432 10.43 -12.38 -4.59
C PRO A 432 9.62 -11.17 -5.01
N PHE A 433 8.54 -11.41 -5.73
CA PHE A 433 7.62 -10.36 -6.16
C PHE A 433 6.18 -10.69 -5.82
N MET A 434 5.47 -9.71 -5.25
CA MET A 434 4.04 -9.80 -4.98
C MET A 434 3.29 -8.57 -5.51
N LEU A 435 2.07 -8.77 -6.02
CA LEU A 435 1.08 -7.69 -6.07
C LEU A 435 0.38 -7.63 -4.73
N SER A 436 0.75 -6.66 -3.90
CA SER A 436 0.20 -6.48 -2.55
C SER A 436 -1.17 -5.81 -2.54
N GLU A 437 -1.50 -5.11 -3.63
CA GLU A 437 -2.84 -4.60 -3.89
C GLU A 437 -3.11 -4.64 -5.38
N TRP A 438 -4.23 -5.24 -5.75
CA TRP A 438 -4.72 -5.20 -7.12
C TRP A 438 -6.21 -5.42 -7.15
N ASN A 439 -6.89 -4.74 -8.03
CA ASN A 439 -8.31 -4.95 -8.29
C ASN A 439 -8.73 -4.22 -9.57
N GLU A 440 -9.97 -4.47 -9.94
CA GLU A 440 -10.72 -3.78 -10.94
C GLU A 440 -12.04 -3.31 -10.36
N TYR A 441 -12.58 -2.21 -10.85
CA TYR A 441 -13.84 -1.65 -10.38
C TYR A 441 -14.99 -2.64 -10.49
N GLY A 442 -15.72 -2.88 -9.38
CA GLY A 442 -16.71 -3.96 -9.25
C GLY A 442 -17.90 -3.87 -10.20
N LEU A 443 -18.20 -2.69 -10.75
CA LEU A 443 -19.25 -2.48 -11.76
C LEU A 443 -18.73 -2.62 -13.19
N HIS A 444 -17.45 -2.91 -13.39
CA HIS A 444 -16.87 -3.07 -14.69
C HIS A 444 -17.42 -4.33 -15.40
N PRO A 445 -17.87 -4.24 -16.66
CA PRO A 445 -18.50 -5.37 -17.36
C PRO A 445 -17.54 -6.54 -17.63
N PHE A 446 -16.24 -6.32 -17.57
CA PHE A 446 -15.18 -7.31 -17.77
C PHE A 446 -14.45 -7.68 -16.48
N HIS A 447 -15.06 -7.43 -15.32
CA HIS A 447 -14.44 -7.64 -14.01
C HIS A 447 -13.80 -9.03 -13.84
N SER A 448 -14.46 -10.09 -14.31
CA SER A 448 -13.91 -11.45 -14.27
C SER A 448 -12.66 -11.64 -15.15
N THR A 449 -12.47 -10.81 -16.17
CA THR A 449 -11.33 -10.89 -17.09
C THR A 449 -10.02 -10.49 -16.42
N ALA A 450 -10.04 -9.44 -15.61
CA ALA A 450 -8.86 -8.97 -14.91
C ALA A 450 -8.32 -10.03 -13.94
N ALA A 451 -9.21 -10.72 -13.21
CA ALA A 451 -8.82 -11.78 -12.30
C ALA A 451 -8.11 -12.93 -13.05
N VAL A 452 -8.70 -13.43 -14.13
CA VAL A 452 -8.11 -14.50 -14.95
C VAL A 452 -6.77 -14.08 -15.57
N GLN A 453 -6.71 -12.87 -16.13
CA GLN A 453 -5.49 -12.33 -16.73
C GLN A 453 -4.37 -12.18 -15.70
N THR A 454 -4.66 -11.58 -14.54
CA THR A 454 -3.65 -11.33 -13.51
C THR A 454 -3.09 -12.64 -12.96
N VAL A 455 -3.95 -13.61 -12.65
CA VAL A 455 -3.51 -14.93 -12.16
C VAL A 455 -2.71 -15.68 -13.23
N ALA A 456 -3.14 -15.67 -14.50
CA ALA A 456 -2.41 -16.33 -15.58
C ALA A 456 -1.01 -15.70 -15.78
N CYS A 457 -0.92 -14.36 -15.75
CA CYS A 457 0.36 -13.67 -15.86
C CYS A 457 1.27 -13.95 -14.65
N ALA A 458 0.72 -13.96 -13.44
CA ALA A 458 1.48 -14.28 -12.24
C ALA A 458 2.05 -15.71 -12.28
N CYS A 459 1.24 -16.68 -12.72
CA CYS A 459 1.69 -18.07 -12.88
C CYS A 459 2.78 -18.19 -13.96
N LEU A 460 2.61 -17.52 -15.10
CA LEU A 460 3.57 -17.56 -16.21
C LEU A 460 4.91 -16.93 -15.85
N ASN A 461 4.90 -15.85 -15.06
CA ASN A 461 6.10 -15.11 -14.65
C ASN A 461 6.63 -15.53 -13.28
N ASP A 462 6.06 -16.59 -12.70
CA ASP A 462 6.51 -17.18 -11.44
C ASP A 462 6.50 -16.21 -10.24
N TRP A 463 5.50 -15.33 -10.17
CA TRP A 463 5.32 -14.40 -9.04
C TRP A 463 5.02 -15.16 -7.75
N ASP A 464 5.42 -14.57 -6.63
CA ASP A 464 5.35 -15.21 -5.33
C ASP A 464 4.09 -14.89 -4.54
N GLY A 465 3.34 -13.84 -4.93
CA GLY A 465 2.09 -13.50 -4.25
C GLY A 465 1.14 -12.61 -5.04
N LEU A 466 -0.15 -12.81 -4.76
CA LEU A 466 -1.26 -11.99 -5.23
C LEU A 466 -2.19 -11.72 -4.06
N ILE A 467 -2.32 -10.46 -3.65
CA ILE A 467 -3.18 -10.04 -2.54
C ILE A 467 -4.18 -9.01 -3.07
N LEU A 468 -5.43 -9.46 -3.26
CA LEU A 468 -6.48 -8.64 -3.84
C LEU A 468 -6.93 -7.55 -2.86
N TYR A 469 -7.06 -6.32 -3.31
CA TYR A 469 -7.58 -5.20 -2.55
C TYR A 469 -9.05 -4.96 -2.91
N ASN A 470 -10.02 -5.13 -2.00
CA ASN A 470 -9.87 -5.70 -0.68
C ASN A 470 -11.04 -6.65 -0.40
N TYR A 471 -10.97 -7.41 0.68
CA TYR A 471 -12.11 -8.21 1.11
C TYR A 471 -13.14 -7.35 1.85
N GLN A 472 -12.70 -6.48 2.75
CA GLN A 472 -13.55 -5.62 3.57
C GLN A 472 -12.75 -4.44 4.16
N THR A 473 -13.40 -3.29 4.29
CA THR A 473 -12.93 -2.12 5.02
C THR A 473 -13.81 -1.76 6.22
N SER A 474 -15.09 -2.16 6.19
CA SER A 474 -16.08 -1.80 7.20
C SER A 474 -16.27 -2.86 8.27
N GLU A 475 -16.84 -2.47 9.40
CA GLU A 475 -17.20 -3.37 10.50
C GLU A 475 -18.52 -4.13 10.25
N LYS A 476 -19.25 -3.77 9.22
CA LYS A 476 -20.57 -4.33 8.94
C LYS A 476 -20.43 -5.56 8.04
N TRP A 477 -20.54 -6.72 8.63
CA TRP A 477 -20.34 -8.00 7.95
C TRP A 477 -21.59 -8.57 7.30
N ASP A 478 -22.76 -8.23 7.84
CA ASP A 478 -24.03 -8.86 7.45
C ASP A 478 -25.03 -7.94 6.74
N ASP A 479 -24.90 -6.62 6.83
CA ASP A 479 -25.97 -5.67 6.49
C ASP A 479 -25.69 -4.70 5.34
N GLN A 480 -24.61 -4.86 4.58
CA GLN A 480 -24.29 -3.89 3.53
C GLN A 480 -24.66 -4.39 2.13
N PRO A 481 -25.52 -3.65 1.42
CA PRO A 481 -25.56 -3.72 -0.02
C PRO A 481 -24.20 -3.27 -0.61
N ALA A 482 -23.97 -3.58 -1.86
CA ALA A 482 -22.75 -3.30 -2.61
C ALA A 482 -22.36 -1.80 -2.76
N ASP A 483 -22.76 -0.95 -1.82
CA ASP A 483 -22.56 0.49 -1.86
C ASP A 483 -21.22 0.94 -1.25
N GLU A 484 -20.47 0.01 -0.66
CA GLU A 484 -19.11 0.24 -0.15
C GLU A 484 -18.10 -0.54 -1.00
N ILE A 485 -17.98 -0.16 -2.27
CA ILE A 485 -16.85 -0.57 -3.12
C ILE A 485 -16.00 0.64 -3.40
#